data_f4c3dcf0779f24d5b15142657ba40108
#
_entry.id   f4c3dcf0779f24d5b15142657ba40108
#
_cell.length_a   1.000
_cell.length_b   1.000
_cell.length_c   1.000
_cell.angle_alpha   90.00
_cell.angle_beta   90.00
_cell.angle_gamma   90.00
#
_symmetry.space_group_name_H-M   'P 1'
#
loop_
_entity.id
_entity.type
_entity.pdbx_description
1 polymer ?
#
loop_
_entity_poly.entity_id
_entity_poly.type
_entity_poly.pdbx_seq_one_letter_code
_entity_poly.pdbx_strand_id
1 'polypeptide(L)'
;ATSKEQSIRIEAQSGLSDQEIEKMVNDAKKHEAEDKAKKEEIDTRNQAEQLAFQTEKQMKDLDAKLSEDDKSDLNNALEKLKKANESSVVEDIKSEMENLNSVWSSKASSMYDSSNANTEPKDSAKESVSNSETKDDKKIKDADFEVVED
;
A
#
# COMPACT_ATOMS: atom_id res chain seq x y z
N ALA A 1 72.71 27.38 -29.56
CA ALA A 1 71.72 26.48 -29.03
C ALA A 1 70.68 27.30 -28.23
N THR A 2 69.53 27.58 -28.82
CA THR A 2 68.45 28.32 -28.21
C THR A 2 67.47 27.30 -27.63
N SER A 3 67.52 27.06 -26.35
CA SER A 3 66.48 26.34 -25.61
C SER A 3 65.21 27.21 -25.54
N LYS A 4 64.29 26.97 -26.42
CA LYS A 4 62.94 27.51 -26.26
C LYS A 4 62.12 26.45 -25.47
N GLU A 5 61.89 26.75 -24.21
CA GLU A 5 60.92 26.01 -23.40
C GLU A 5 59.51 26.52 -23.79
N GLN A 6 58.69 25.67 -24.36
CA GLN A 6 57.26 25.90 -24.51
C GLN A 6 56.56 25.20 -23.37
N SER A 7 56.11 25.98 -22.36
CA SER A 7 55.22 25.48 -21.36
C SER A 7 53.77 25.61 -21.85
N ILE A 8 53.15 24.49 -22.15
CA ILE A 8 51.71 24.43 -22.43
C ILE A 8 51.01 24.35 -21.07
N ARG A 9 50.40 25.45 -20.65
CA ARG A 9 49.51 25.48 -19.50
C ARG A 9 48.17 24.95 -19.97
N ILE A 10 47.89 23.69 -19.70
CA ILE A 10 46.55 23.12 -19.88
C ILE A 10 45.71 23.64 -18.75
N GLU A 11 45.02 24.72 -18.94
CA GLU A 11 43.91 25.13 -18.06
C GLU A 11 42.75 24.21 -18.41
N ALA A 12 42.47 23.24 -17.52
CA ALA A 12 41.26 22.42 -17.59
C ALA A 12 40.06 23.34 -17.27
N GLN A 13 39.63 24.12 -18.28
CA GLN A 13 38.47 24.99 -18.21
C GLN A 13 37.22 24.18 -18.59
N SER A 14 36.95 23.13 -17.84
CA SER A 14 35.68 22.41 -17.88
C SER A 14 35.18 22.15 -16.47
N GLY A 15 35.47 23.05 -15.54
CA GLY A 15 34.91 23.07 -14.22
C GLY A 15 33.70 23.99 -14.20
N LEU A 16 32.53 23.43 -13.92
CA LEU A 16 31.38 24.20 -13.46
C LEU A 16 31.85 25.06 -12.28
N SER A 17 31.41 26.32 -12.21
CA SER A 17 31.67 27.14 -11.06
C SER A 17 30.95 26.59 -9.83
N ASP A 18 31.47 26.85 -8.62
CA ASP A 18 30.82 26.40 -7.38
C ASP A 18 29.34 26.81 -7.32
N GLN A 19 29.00 27.97 -7.84
CA GLN A 19 27.62 28.47 -7.94
C GLN A 19 26.77 27.64 -8.90
N GLU A 20 27.32 27.17 -10.02
CA GLU A 20 26.61 26.30 -10.96
C GLU A 20 26.40 24.93 -10.35
N ILE A 21 27.37 24.40 -9.62
CA ILE A 21 27.24 23.13 -8.89
C ILE A 21 26.16 23.23 -7.81
N GLU A 22 26.18 24.30 -7.00
CA GLU A 22 25.13 24.51 -5.99
C GLU A 22 23.73 24.63 -6.59
N LYS A 23 23.61 25.35 -7.72
CA LYS A 23 22.34 25.46 -8.43
C LYS A 23 21.86 24.10 -8.92
N MET A 24 22.72 23.32 -9.58
CA MET A 24 22.38 21.99 -10.07
C MET A 24 21.98 21.03 -8.94
N VAL A 25 22.67 21.08 -7.82
CA VAL A 25 22.34 20.28 -6.62
C VAL A 25 20.98 20.68 -6.04
N ASN A 26 20.68 21.98 -5.97
CA ASN A 26 19.39 22.45 -5.48
C ASN A 26 18.26 22.11 -6.44
N ASP A 27 18.47 22.26 -7.75
CA ASP A 27 17.49 21.87 -8.76
C ASP A 27 17.24 20.34 -8.73
N ALA A 28 18.28 19.52 -8.58
CA ALA A 28 18.17 18.09 -8.44
C ALA A 28 17.36 17.68 -7.19
N LYS A 29 17.63 18.30 -6.04
CA LYS A 29 16.86 18.06 -4.80
C LYS A 29 15.39 18.47 -4.94
N LYS A 30 15.12 19.55 -5.64
CA LYS A 30 13.75 20.00 -5.90
C LYS A 30 13.00 19.02 -6.78
N HIS A 31 13.63 18.57 -7.87
CA HIS A 31 13.04 17.57 -8.75
C HIS A 31 12.85 16.23 -8.05
N GLU A 32 13.78 15.81 -7.21
CA GLU A 32 13.62 14.59 -6.38
C GLU A 32 12.39 14.67 -5.48
N ALA A 33 12.16 15.82 -4.83
CA ALA A 33 10.99 16.02 -3.99
C ALA A 33 9.68 16.03 -4.79
N GLU A 34 9.67 16.69 -5.95
CA GLU A 34 8.52 16.72 -6.86
C GLU A 34 8.20 15.31 -7.42
N ASP A 35 9.23 14.56 -7.80
CA ASP A 35 9.08 13.21 -8.33
C ASP A 35 8.59 12.23 -7.27
N LYS A 36 9.09 12.38 -6.03
CA LYS A 36 8.60 11.58 -4.89
C LYS A 36 7.13 11.86 -4.61
N ALA A 37 6.71 13.12 -4.62
CA ALA A 37 5.31 13.49 -4.41
C ALA A 37 4.40 12.96 -5.53
N LYS A 38 4.82 13.06 -6.78
CA LYS A 38 4.09 12.50 -7.92
C LYS A 38 4.00 10.98 -7.87
N LYS A 39 5.08 10.32 -7.47
CA LYS A 39 5.08 8.87 -7.28
C LYS A 39 4.10 8.46 -6.18
N GLU A 40 4.12 9.14 -5.03
CA GLU A 40 3.17 8.88 -3.95
C GLU A 40 1.71 9.08 -4.40
N GLU A 41 1.43 10.14 -5.17
CA GLU A 41 0.11 10.38 -5.75
C GLU A 41 -0.33 9.22 -6.64
N ILE A 42 0.52 8.79 -7.59
CA ILE A 42 0.21 7.71 -8.51
C ILE A 42 0.01 6.38 -7.74
N ASP A 43 0.89 6.06 -6.81
CA ASP A 43 0.80 4.84 -6.01
C ASP A 43 -0.48 4.82 -5.17
N THR A 44 -0.84 5.95 -4.54
CA THR A 44 -2.08 6.07 -3.75
C THR A 44 -3.32 5.93 -4.64
N ARG A 45 -3.34 6.54 -5.81
CA ARG A 45 -4.45 6.41 -6.77
C ARG A 45 -4.64 4.98 -7.25
N ASN A 46 -3.55 4.29 -7.58
CA ASN A 46 -3.61 2.89 -7.98
C ASN A 46 -4.14 1.99 -6.85
N GLN A 47 -3.73 2.25 -5.60
CA GLN A 47 -4.25 1.54 -4.44
C GLN A 47 -5.75 1.79 -4.23
N ALA A 48 -6.20 3.02 -4.40
CA ALA A 48 -7.61 3.38 -4.29
C ALA A 48 -8.46 2.69 -5.37
N GLU A 49 -7.99 2.65 -6.61
CA GLU A 49 -8.66 1.94 -7.70
C GLU A 49 -8.74 0.43 -7.45
N GLN A 50 -7.64 -0.16 -6.98
CA GLN A 50 -7.60 -1.58 -6.62
C GLN A 50 -8.55 -1.90 -5.48
N LEU A 51 -8.59 -1.07 -4.43
CA LEU A 51 -9.49 -1.23 -3.30
C LEU A 51 -10.95 -1.10 -3.74
N ALA A 52 -11.29 -0.11 -4.56
CA ALA A 52 -12.63 0.08 -5.10
C ALA A 52 -13.09 -1.14 -5.92
N PHE A 53 -12.25 -1.62 -6.83
CA PHE A 53 -12.54 -2.79 -7.65
C PHE A 53 -12.72 -4.07 -6.79
N GLN A 54 -11.84 -4.26 -5.80
CA GLN A 54 -11.94 -5.41 -4.89
C GLN A 54 -13.22 -5.36 -4.07
N THR A 55 -13.60 -4.19 -3.56
CA THR A 55 -14.83 -4.01 -2.79
C THR A 55 -16.06 -4.27 -3.65
N GLU A 56 -16.11 -3.74 -4.88
CA GLU A 56 -17.22 -4.02 -5.82
C GLU A 56 -17.37 -5.50 -6.14
N LYS A 57 -16.24 -6.20 -6.31
CA LYS A 57 -16.25 -7.64 -6.53
C LYS A 57 -16.79 -8.38 -5.31
N GLN A 58 -16.30 -8.06 -4.11
CA GLN A 58 -16.76 -8.66 -2.87
C GLN A 58 -18.24 -8.39 -2.61
N MET A 59 -18.74 -7.20 -2.92
CA MET A 59 -20.18 -6.88 -2.82
C MET A 59 -21.02 -7.77 -3.75
N LYS A 60 -20.54 -8.05 -4.96
CA LYS A 60 -21.23 -8.96 -5.90
C LYS A 60 -21.19 -10.40 -5.41
N ASP A 61 -20.03 -10.85 -4.92
CA ASP A 61 -19.85 -12.22 -4.42
C ASP A 61 -20.68 -12.49 -3.15
N LEU A 62 -20.93 -11.45 -2.35
CA LEU A 62 -21.68 -11.50 -1.10
C LEU A 62 -23.09 -10.89 -1.21
N ASP A 63 -23.59 -10.64 -2.41
CA ASP A 63 -24.88 -9.96 -2.65
C ASP A 63 -26.04 -10.54 -1.87
N ALA A 64 -26.12 -11.86 -1.78
CA ALA A 64 -27.17 -12.58 -1.04
C ALA A 64 -27.04 -12.47 0.50
N LYS A 65 -25.90 -12.03 1.01
CA LYS A 65 -25.60 -11.90 2.44
C LYS A 65 -25.64 -10.48 2.95
N LEU A 66 -25.55 -9.51 2.04
CA LEU A 66 -25.61 -8.08 2.36
C LEU A 66 -27.04 -7.60 2.39
N SER A 67 -27.42 -6.87 3.45
CA SER A 67 -28.69 -6.16 3.49
C SER A 67 -28.69 -5.00 2.49
N GLU A 68 -29.87 -4.50 2.11
CA GLU A 68 -29.99 -3.35 1.22
C GLU A 68 -29.37 -2.07 1.82
N ASP A 69 -29.45 -1.92 3.15
CA ASP A 69 -28.82 -0.81 3.86
C ASP A 69 -27.29 -0.93 3.80
N ASP A 70 -26.75 -2.14 3.96
CA ASP A 70 -25.30 -2.37 3.87
C ASP A 70 -24.77 -2.12 2.46
N LYS A 71 -25.51 -2.54 1.44
CA LYS A 71 -25.17 -2.26 0.04
C LYS A 71 -25.18 -0.74 -0.24
N SER A 72 -26.16 -0.03 0.31
CA SER A 72 -26.25 1.42 0.17
C SER A 72 -25.05 2.13 0.82
N ASP A 73 -24.70 1.75 2.06
CA ASP A 73 -23.57 2.34 2.78
C ASP A 73 -22.25 2.11 2.07
N LEU A 74 -22.02 0.87 1.58
CA LEU A 74 -20.82 0.51 0.84
C LEU A 74 -20.75 1.25 -0.51
N ASN A 75 -21.86 1.36 -1.23
CA ASN A 75 -21.89 2.13 -2.48
C ASN A 75 -21.59 3.62 -2.25
N ASN A 76 -22.13 4.21 -1.18
CA ASN A 76 -21.85 5.60 -0.82
C ASN A 76 -20.35 5.80 -0.49
N ALA A 77 -19.73 4.88 0.25
CA ALA A 77 -18.29 4.94 0.54
C ALA A 77 -17.45 4.76 -0.72
N LEU A 78 -17.83 3.85 -1.63
CA LEU A 78 -17.18 3.65 -2.93
C LEU A 78 -17.25 4.90 -3.81
N GLU A 79 -18.40 5.56 -3.88
CA GLU A 79 -18.56 6.80 -4.65
C GLU A 79 -17.68 7.93 -4.10
N LYS A 80 -17.57 8.05 -2.76
CA LYS A 80 -16.69 9.03 -2.13
C LYS A 80 -15.23 8.76 -2.47
N LEU A 81 -14.80 7.51 -2.39
CA LEU A 81 -13.43 7.13 -2.77
C LEU A 81 -13.14 7.43 -4.25
N LYS A 82 -14.06 7.11 -5.16
CA LYS A 82 -13.90 7.41 -6.58
C LYS A 82 -13.79 8.91 -6.83
N LYS A 83 -14.63 9.73 -6.18
CA LYS A 83 -14.56 11.20 -6.28
C LYS A 83 -13.25 11.75 -5.70
N ALA A 84 -12.79 11.24 -4.56
CA ALA A 84 -11.52 11.63 -3.99
C ALA A 84 -10.35 11.27 -4.94
N ASN A 85 -10.41 10.11 -5.58
CA ASN A 85 -9.40 9.68 -6.56
C ASN A 85 -9.32 10.60 -7.80
N GLU A 86 -10.45 11.23 -8.19
CA GLU A 86 -10.47 12.22 -9.26
C GLU A 86 -9.85 13.57 -8.84
N SER A 87 -9.92 13.93 -7.56
CA SER A 87 -9.42 15.22 -7.04
C SER A 87 -7.90 15.32 -6.98
N SER A 88 -7.18 14.21 -7.05
CA SER A 88 -5.70 14.13 -6.95
C SER A 88 -5.10 14.63 -5.63
N VAL A 89 -5.92 14.81 -4.58
CA VAL A 89 -5.45 15.15 -3.23
C VAL A 89 -5.17 13.86 -2.47
N VAL A 90 -3.89 13.57 -2.25
CA VAL A 90 -3.42 12.29 -1.66
C VAL A 90 -4.04 12.03 -0.28
N GLU A 91 -4.16 13.08 0.55
CA GLU A 91 -4.75 12.99 1.89
C GLU A 91 -6.23 12.62 1.84
N ASP A 92 -7.00 13.19 0.91
CA ASP A 92 -8.41 12.89 0.73
C ASP A 92 -8.60 11.44 0.27
N ILE A 93 -7.77 11.00 -0.68
CA ILE A 93 -7.80 9.62 -1.17
C ILE A 93 -7.53 8.64 -0.03
N LYS A 94 -6.48 8.87 0.77
CA LYS A 94 -6.15 8.01 1.93
C LYS A 94 -7.27 7.98 2.95
N SER A 95 -7.86 9.13 3.26
CA SER A 95 -8.99 9.23 4.19
C SER A 95 -10.20 8.44 3.73
N GLU A 96 -10.55 8.51 2.44
CA GLU A 96 -11.69 7.76 1.90
C GLU A 96 -11.39 6.25 1.73
N MET A 97 -10.13 5.86 1.54
CA MET A 97 -9.72 4.45 1.61
C MET A 97 -9.92 3.88 3.01
N GLU A 98 -9.52 4.61 4.04
CA GLU A 98 -9.73 4.22 5.45
C GLU A 98 -11.23 4.16 5.79
N ASN A 99 -12.01 5.13 5.34
CA ASN A 99 -13.45 5.16 5.50
C ASN A 99 -14.11 3.92 4.88
N LEU A 100 -13.78 3.59 3.63
CA LEU A 100 -14.30 2.40 2.96
C LEU A 100 -13.94 1.11 3.69
N ASN A 101 -12.69 0.97 4.14
CA ASN A 101 -12.25 -0.18 4.93
C ASN A 101 -13.00 -0.29 6.26
N SER A 102 -13.27 0.83 6.94
CA SER A 102 -14.01 0.86 8.20
C SER A 102 -15.47 0.43 8.00
N VAL A 103 -16.13 0.96 6.96
CA VAL A 103 -17.50 0.59 6.61
C VAL A 103 -17.55 -0.91 6.28
N TRP A 104 -16.64 -1.40 5.45
CA TRP A 104 -16.55 -2.82 5.11
C TRP A 104 -16.37 -3.71 6.34
N SER A 105 -15.43 -3.38 7.22
CA SER A 105 -15.17 -4.14 8.45
C SER A 105 -16.38 -4.21 9.37
N SER A 106 -17.10 -3.09 9.53
CA SER A 106 -18.33 -3.02 10.32
C SER A 106 -19.42 -3.94 9.74
N LYS A 107 -19.60 -3.92 8.41
CA LYS A 107 -20.60 -4.75 7.74
C LYS A 107 -20.24 -6.23 7.77
N ALA A 108 -18.97 -6.56 7.58
CA ALA A 108 -18.48 -7.94 7.70
C ALA A 108 -18.73 -8.52 9.09
N SER A 109 -18.50 -7.76 10.17
CA SER A 109 -18.81 -8.19 11.54
C SER A 109 -20.30 -8.50 11.70
N SER A 110 -21.18 -7.64 11.22
CA SER A 110 -22.64 -7.85 11.29
C SER A 110 -23.10 -9.09 10.56
N MET A 111 -22.43 -9.44 9.45
CA MET A 111 -22.72 -10.65 8.68
C MET A 111 -22.34 -11.92 9.46
N TYR A 112 -21.21 -11.91 10.17
CA TYR A 112 -20.79 -13.05 11.01
C TYR A 112 -21.72 -13.22 12.20
N ASP A 113 -22.15 -12.14 12.86
CA ASP A 113 -23.07 -12.20 13.98
C ASP A 113 -24.44 -12.74 13.55
N SER A 114 -24.95 -12.32 12.40
CA SER A 114 -26.21 -12.83 11.82
C SER A 114 -26.14 -14.30 11.44
N SER A 115 -24.98 -14.77 10.97
CA SER A 115 -24.78 -16.19 10.64
C SER A 115 -24.72 -17.08 11.88
N ASN A 116 -24.24 -16.55 13.00
CA ASN A 116 -24.13 -17.28 14.26
C ASN A 116 -25.46 -17.30 15.05
N ALA A 117 -26.33 -16.32 14.83
CA ALA A 117 -27.64 -16.26 15.45
C ALA A 117 -28.66 -17.26 14.89
N ASN A 118 -28.39 -17.87 13.73
CA ASN A 118 -29.26 -18.84 13.07
C ASN A 118 -28.83 -20.31 13.26
N THR A 119 -27.85 -20.56 14.13
CA THR A 119 -27.54 -21.90 14.63
C THR A 119 -28.08 -22.02 16.04
N GLU A 120 -29.32 -22.55 16.16
CA GLU A 120 -29.82 -23.04 17.42
C GLU A 120 -28.82 -24.02 18.03
N PRO A 121 -28.55 -23.96 19.35
CA PRO A 121 -27.65 -24.92 19.98
C PRO A 121 -28.37 -26.28 20.04
N LYS A 122 -28.03 -27.21 19.15
CA LYS A 122 -28.27 -28.61 19.39
C LYS A 122 -27.39 -29.07 20.53
N ASP A 123 -28.04 -29.18 21.65
CA ASP A 123 -27.63 -29.89 22.85
C ASP A 123 -26.91 -31.22 22.51
N SER A 124 -25.67 -31.34 22.94
CA SER A 124 -25.08 -32.62 23.31
C SER A 124 -23.74 -32.46 24.00
N ALA A 125 -23.80 -32.75 25.30
CA ALA A 125 -22.79 -33.47 26.07
C ALA A 125 -21.44 -32.84 26.37
N LYS A 126 -21.32 -32.45 27.63
CA LYS A 126 -20.13 -32.54 28.47
C LYS A 126 -19.15 -33.64 28.07
N GLU A 127 -17.89 -33.30 27.95
CA GLU A 127 -16.84 -34.06 28.66
C GLU A 127 -15.53 -33.24 28.72
N SER A 128 -15.22 -32.89 29.92
CA SER A 128 -13.99 -32.93 30.74
C SER A 128 -12.64 -32.61 30.06
N VAL A 129 -12.11 -31.50 30.53
CA VAL A 129 -10.76 -31.30 31.11
C VAL A 129 -9.69 -32.32 30.73
N SER A 130 -8.65 -31.84 30.07
CA SER A 130 -7.29 -32.15 30.51
C SER A 130 -6.29 -31.12 29.99
N ASN A 131 -5.65 -30.48 30.94
CA ASN A 131 -4.44 -29.70 30.88
C ASN A 131 -3.29 -30.58 30.34
N SER A 132 -2.57 -30.10 29.35
CA SER A 132 -1.21 -30.57 29.08
C SER A 132 -0.44 -29.51 28.31
N GLU A 133 0.41 -28.81 29.07
CA GLU A 133 1.58 -28.12 28.52
C GLU A 133 2.43 -29.12 27.71
N THR A 134 2.76 -28.78 26.49
CA THR A 134 4.02 -29.23 25.88
C THR A 134 4.50 -28.16 24.91
N LYS A 135 5.63 -27.59 25.30
CA LYS A 135 6.59 -26.92 24.43
C LYS A 135 6.96 -27.86 23.31
N ASP A 136 6.89 -27.41 22.08
CA ASP A 136 7.68 -28.00 21.02
C ASP A 136 8.17 -26.91 20.05
N ASP A 137 9.46 -26.66 20.19
CA ASP A 137 10.31 -25.95 19.24
C ASP A 137 10.27 -26.69 17.90
N LYS A 138 9.72 -26.10 16.87
CA LYS A 138 9.96 -26.54 15.50
C LYS A 138 10.70 -25.48 14.71
N LYS A 139 12.04 -25.71 14.68
CA LYS A 139 13.00 -25.19 13.71
C LYS A 139 12.36 -24.93 12.35
N ILE A 140 12.42 -23.67 11.95
CA ILE A 140 12.27 -23.25 10.55
C ILE A 140 13.53 -23.73 9.85
N LYS A 141 13.38 -24.62 8.87
CA LYS A 141 14.46 -25.01 7.96
C LYS A 141 14.63 -23.90 6.93
N ASP A 142 15.83 -23.35 6.88
CA ASP A 142 16.32 -22.50 5.80
C ASP A 142 16.15 -23.23 4.46
N ALA A 143 15.52 -22.58 3.52
CA ALA A 143 15.51 -23.02 2.13
C ALA A 143 16.80 -22.50 1.48
N ASP A 144 17.71 -23.41 1.17
CA ASP A 144 18.89 -23.17 0.35
C ASP A 144 18.45 -22.73 -1.05
N PHE A 145 18.84 -21.51 -1.41
CA PHE A 145 18.65 -20.97 -2.75
C PHE A 145 19.99 -21.11 -3.49
N GLU A 146 20.05 -22.05 -4.42
CA GLU A 146 21.21 -22.29 -5.28
C GLU A 146 21.14 -21.33 -6.48
N VAL A 147 22.08 -20.38 -6.54
CA VAL A 147 22.27 -19.48 -7.69
C VAL A 147 23.08 -20.24 -8.74
N VAL A 148 22.48 -20.53 -9.87
CA VAL A 148 23.18 -21.05 -11.05
C VAL A 148 23.59 -19.85 -11.90
N GLU A 149 24.89 -19.59 -11.98
CA GLU A 149 25.50 -18.68 -12.95
C GLU A 149 25.74 -19.45 -14.27
N ASP A 150 25.24 -18.87 -15.37
CA ASP A 150 25.66 -19.16 -16.74
C ASP A 150 26.03 -17.86 -17.44
#